data_746e5908545b1674a77656cf2609408d
#
_entry.id   746e5908545b1674a77656cf2609408d
#
_cell.length_a   1.000
_cell.length_b   1.000
_cell.length_c   1.000
_cell.angle_alpha   90.00
_cell.angle_beta   90.00
_cell.angle_gamma   90.00
#
_symmetry.space_group_name_H-M   'P 1'
#
loop_
_entity.id
_entity.type
_entity.pdbx_description
1 polymer ?
#
loop_
_entity_poly.entity_id
_entity_poly.type
_entity_poly.pdbx_seq_one_letter_code
_entity_poly.pdbx_strand_id
1 'polypeptide(L)'
;MVESIPNALLVSIHQNTYTVSRRYHGAQVFYEDEVSSRQLAEHAQEILRQSLDPANTRQAAKLPGTVYLMEHITCPAILVECGFLSNPEEDALLRTAAYQTKLAAALASALLSHVPMAEE
;
A
#
# COMPACT_ATOMS: atom_id res chain seq x y z
N MET A 1 -21.17 -3.51 -6.15
CA MET A 1 -20.01 -3.31 -5.28
C MET A 1 -18.74 -3.57 -6.09
N VAL A 2 -17.60 -3.65 -5.42
CA VAL A 2 -16.31 -3.81 -6.11
C VAL A 2 -16.30 -5.01 -7.05
N GLU A 3 -16.85 -6.12 -6.61
CA GLU A 3 -16.85 -7.37 -7.39
C GLU A 3 -17.69 -7.31 -8.65
N SER A 4 -18.62 -6.38 -8.73
CA SER A 4 -19.46 -6.22 -9.90
C SER A 4 -18.84 -5.28 -10.94
N ILE A 5 -17.67 -4.73 -10.66
CA ILE A 5 -16.97 -3.82 -11.57
C ILE A 5 -15.86 -4.58 -12.29
N PRO A 6 -15.92 -4.71 -13.63
CA PRO A 6 -14.88 -5.41 -14.37
C PRO A 6 -13.53 -4.73 -14.22
N ASN A 7 -12.49 -5.54 -14.07
CA ASN A 7 -11.10 -5.05 -13.96
C ASN A 7 -10.86 -4.12 -12.78
N ALA A 8 -11.64 -4.28 -11.70
CA ALA A 8 -11.48 -3.45 -10.52
C ALA A 8 -10.20 -3.80 -9.77
N LEU A 9 -9.59 -2.78 -9.18
CA LEU A 9 -8.52 -2.92 -8.20
C LEU A 9 -8.96 -2.21 -6.94
N LEU A 10 -8.74 -2.82 -5.79
CA LEU A 10 -9.02 -2.19 -4.51
C LEU A 10 -7.72 -1.77 -3.85
N VAL A 11 -7.63 -0.50 -3.48
CA VAL A 11 -6.51 0.00 -2.70
C VAL A 11 -7.06 0.63 -1.43
N SER A 12 -6.69 0.06 -0.29
CA SER A 12 -7.06 0.59 1.02
C SER A 12 -5.86 1.32 1.59
N ILE A 13 -6.04 2.56 1.99
CA ILE A 13 -4.94 3.42 2.44
C ILE A 13 -5.12 3.74 3.91
N HIS A 14 -4.10 3.44 4.70
CA HIS A 14 -4.13 3.60 6.15
C HIS A 14 -2.88 4.29 6.67
N GLN A 15 -2.99 4.85 7.87
CA GLN A 15 -1.86 5.29 8.67
C GLN A 15 -1.71 4.31 9.82
N ASN A 16 -0.49 3.95 10.13
CA ASN A 16 -0.23 2.98 11.19
C ASN A 16 0.13 3.67 12.51
N THR A 17 -0.06 2.96 13.60
CA THR A 17 0.42 3.39 14.92
C THR A 17 0.96 2.17 15.67
N TYR A 18 1.99 2.38 16.49
CA TYR A 18 2.51 1.34 17.34
C TYR A 18 2.85 1.93 18.68
N THR A 19 2.00 1.66 19.66
CA THR A 19 2.09 2.33 20.98
C THR A 19 3.25 1.87 21.83
N VAL A 20 3.86 0.72 21.52
CA VAL A 20 4.97 0.17 22.30
C VAL A 20 6.28 0.89 21.98
N SER A 21 6.48 1.34 20.75
CA SER A 21 7.72 2.00 20.37
C SER A 21 7.47 3.07 19.32
N ARG A 22 8.09 4.24 19.51
CA ARG A 22 8.06 5.33 18.54
C ARG A 22 9.12 5.19 17.45
N ARG A 23 9.92 4.14 17.50
CA ARG A 23 10.99 3.92 16.52
C ARG A 23 10.50 3.33 15.21
N TYR A 24 9.36 2.64 15.22
CA TYR A 24 8.85 2.01 14.02
C TYR A 24 8.43 3.05 13.01
N HIS A 25 8.88 2.87 11.76
CA HIS A 25 8.60 3.74 10.65
C HIS A 25 8.66 2.94 9.35
N GLY A 26 8.26 3.59 8.26
CA GLY A 26 8.33 3.01 6.92
C GLY A 26 6.98 2.57 6.40
N ALA A 27 6.75 2.83 5.12
CA ALA A 27 5.56 2.36 4.43
C ALA A 27 5.63 0.85 4.22
N GLN A 28 4.48 0.19 4.28
CA GLN A 28 4.41 -1.25 4.04
C GLN A 28 3.10 -1.60 3.34
N VAL A 29 3.18 -2.51 2.37
CA VAL A 29 2.04 -2.95 1.59
C VAL A 29 1.68 -4.37 1.99
N PHE A 30 0.39 -4.61 2.18
CA PHE A 30 -0.15 -5.92 2.54
C PHE A 30 -1.09 -6.42 1.48
N TYR A 31 -1.19 -7.74 1.35
CA TYR A 31 -2.12 -8.41 0.45
C TYR A 31 -2.79 -9.59 1.17
N GLU A 32 -3.95 -9.98 0.69
CA GLU A 32 -4.65 -11.16 1.19
C GLU A 32 -4.49 -12.34 0.25
N ASP A 33 -4.74 -12.13 -1.03
CA ASP A 33 -4.75 -13.18 -2.04
C ASP A 33 -3.40 -13.28 -2.73
N GLU A 34 -2.72 -14.43 -2.57
CA GLU A 34 -1.40 -14.63 -3.15
C GLU A 34 -1.42 -14.73 -4.67
N VAL A 35 -2.54 -15.14 -5.25
CA VAL A 35 -2.64 -15.29 -6.70
C VAL A 35 -2.88 -13.95 -7.38
N SER A 36 -3.85 -13.18 -6.87
CA SER A 36 -4.28 -11.95 -7.56
C SER A 36 -3.56 -10.71 -7.08
N SER A 37 -3.03 -10.69 -5.86
CA SER A 37 -2.61 -9.45 -5.21
C SER A 37 -1.15 -9.39 -4.79
N ARG A 38 -0.49 -10.51 -4.61
CA ARG A 38 0.88 -10.53 -4.09
C ARG A 38 1.85 -9.79 -5.00
N GLN A 39 1.76 -10.01 -6.29
CA GLN A 39 2.69 -9.39 -7.24
C GLN A 39 2.49 -7.89 -7.28
N LEU A 40 1.25 -7.42 -7.24
CA LEU A 40 0.95 -6.00 -7.16
C LEU A 40 1.50 -5.41 -5.87
N ALA A 41 1.33 -6.10 -4.74
CA ALA A 41 1.83 -5.62 -3.46
C ALA A 41 3.35 -5.51 -3.44
N GLU A 42 4.05 -6.51 -3.97
CA GLU A 42 5.50 -6.49 -4.05
C GLU A 42 6.00 -5.35 -4.93
N HIS A 43 5.35 -5.11 -6.05
CA HIS A 43 5.70 -4.03 -6.95
C HIS A 43 5.47 -2.67 -6.28
N ALA A 44 4.33 -2.50 -5.64
CA ALA A 44 4.00 -1.26 -4.93
C ALA A 44 4.99 -1.00 -3.78
N GLN A 45 5.36 -2.05 -3.04
CA GLN A 45 6.34 -1.92 -1.95
C GLN A 45 7.68 -1.41 -2.47
N GLU A 46 8.13 -1.95 -3.59
CA GLU A 46 9.42 -1.54 -4.17
C GLU A 46 9.38 -0.11 -4.67
N ILE A 47 8.29 0.30 -5.31
CA ILE A 47 8.15 1.68 -5.78
C ILE A 47 8.09 2.65 -4.60
N LEU A 48 7.38 2.31 -3.53
CA LEU A 48 7.34 3.15 -2.33
C LEU A 48 8.71 3.27 -1.70
N ARG A 49 9.45 2.18 -1.64
CA ARG A 49 10.81 2.20 -1.10
C ARG A 49 11.69 3.14 -1.90
N GLN A 50 11.70 3.00 -3.22
CA GLN A 50 12.53 3.82 -4.08
C GLN A 50 12.14 5.30 -4.04
N SER A 51 10.85 5.58 -3.97
CA SER A 51 10.33 6.93 -4.07
C SER A 51 10.36 7.70 -2.76
N LEU A 52 10.11 7.00 -1.63
CA LEU A 52 9.96 7.67 -0.33
C LEU A 52 11.20 7.52 0.55
N ASP A 53 11.72 6.30 0.67
CA ASP A 53 12.84 6.03 1.58
C ASP A 53 13.58 4.78 1.13
N PRO A 54 14.69 4.94 0.40
CA PRO A 54 15.48 3.78 -0.06
C PRO A 54 16.04 2.92 1.07
N ALA A 55 16.12 3.44 2.28
CA ALA A 55 16.59 2.69 3.44
C ALA A 55 15.51 1.82 4.08
N ASN A 56 14.27 1.94 3.61
CA ASN A 56 13.16 1.14 4.11
C ASN A 56 13.38 -0.33 3.74
N THR A 57 13.45 -1.20 4.73
CA THR A 57 13.66 -2.64 4.52
C THR A 57 12.38 -3.46 4.63
N ARG A 58 11.23 -2.81 4.81
CA ARG A 58 9.97 -3.52 4.89
C ARG A 58 9.63 -4.17 3.56
N GLN A 59 9.00 -5.33 3.64
CA GLN A 59 8.61 -6.09 2.47
C GLN A 59 7.11 -6.24 2.44
N ALA A 60 6.56 -6.40 1.24
CA ALA A 60 5.14 -6.74 1.10
C ALA A 60 4.87 -8.02 1.87
N ALA A 61 3.75 -8.04 2.58
CA ALA A 61 3.42 -9.15 3.46
C ALA A 61 1.95 -9.50 3.36
N LYS A 62 1.63 -10.74 3.68
CA LYS A 62 0.25 -11.17 3.77
C LYS A 62 -0.38 -10.53 5.01
N LEU A 63 -1.63 -10.10 4.89
CA LEU A 63 -2.36 -9.51 6.00
C LEU A 63 -2.42 -10.47 7.17
N PRO A 64 -2.05 -10.04 8.38
CA PRO A 64 -2.21 -10.86 9.56
C PRO A 64 -3.68 -10.86 10.00
N GLY A 65 -4.20 -12.03 10.34
CA GLY A 65 -5.58 -12.14 10.77
C GLY A 65 -6.56 -11.80 9.65
N THR A 66 -7.70 -11.27 10.04
CA THR A 66 -8.83 -11.07 9.15
C THR A 66 -9.15 -9.60 8.98
N VAL A 67 -9.06 -9.11 7.74
CA VAL A 67 -9.62 -7.82 7.35
C VAL A 67 -10.83 -8.12 6.48
N TYR A 68 -12.03 -7.95 7.02
CA TYR A 68 -13.26 -8.41 6.41
C TYR A 68 -13.41 -7.99 4.95
N LEU A 69 -13.15 -6.72 4.66
CA LEU A 69 -13.33 -6.20 3.30
C LEU A 69 -12.44 -6.92 2.30
N MET A 70 -11.16 -7.10 2.64
CA MET A 70 -10.19 -7.75 1.76
C MET A 70 -10.47 -9.23 1.60
N GLU A 71 -10.93 -9.86 2.66
CA GLU A 71 -11.20 -11.30 2.70
C GLU A 71 -12.33 -11.72 1.76
N HIS A 72 -13.29 -10.81 1.54
CA HIS A 72 -14.49 -11.09 0.75
C HIS A 72 -14.44 -10.52 -0.64
N ILE A 73 -13.26 -10.10 -1.12
CA ILE A 73 -13.08 -9.51 -2.43
C ILE A 73 -12.28 -10.45 -3.31
N THR A 74 -12.73 -10.61 -4.56
CA THR A 74 -12.07 -11.48 -5.53
C THR A 74 -11.16 -10.72 -6.50
N CYS A 75 -11.31 -9.40 -6.62
CA CYS A 75 -10.42 -8.60 -7.44
C CYS A 75 -9.08 -8.39 -6.75
N PRO A 76 -8.02 -8.01 -7.49
CA PRO A 76 -6.75 -7.67 -6.87
C PRO A 76 -6.93 -6.54 -5.85
N ALA A 77 -6.33 -6.71 -4.68
CA ALA A 77 -6.52 -5.79 -3.58
C ALA A 77 -5.27 -5.69 -2.72
N ILE A 78 -4.90 -4.47 -2.37
CA ILE A 78 -3.77 -4.22 -1.46
C ILE A 78 -4.19 -3.24 -0.39
N LEU A 79 -3.56 -3.36 0.77
CA LEU A 79 -3.69 -2.41 1.87
C LEU A 79 -2.34 -1.74 2.06
N VAL A 80 -2.32 -0.42 1.99
CA VAL A 80 -1.08 0.36 2.12
C VAL A 80 -1.08 1.07 3.46
N GLU A 81 -0.14 0.68 4.32
CA GLU A 81 0.18 1.44 5.53
C GLU A 81 1.22 2.47 5.15
N CYS A 82 0.84 3.73 5.12
CA CYS A 82 1.69 4.80 4.58
C CYS A 82 2.86 5.15 5.49
N GLY A 83 2.75 4.86 6.76
CA GLY A 83 3.78 5.15 7.74
C GLY A 83 3.17 5.13 9.13
N PHE A 84 4.00 5.41 10.13
CA PHE A 84 3.61 5.33 11.54
C PHE A 84 3.40 6.72 12.13
N LEU A 85 2.16 7.02 12.49
CA LEU A 85 1.84 8.28 13.19
C LEU A 85 2.51 8.34 14.57
N SER A 86 2.84 7.19 15.13
CA SER A 86 3.56 7.10 16.41
C SER A 86 5.03 7.49 16.30
N ASN A 87 5.57 7.58 15.09
CA ASN A 87 6.93 8.05 14.86
C ASN A 87 6.89 9.55 14.57
N PRO A 88 7.51 10.41 15.39
CA PRO A 88 7.38 11.87 15.23
C PRO A 88 7.85 12.39 13.88
N GLU A 89 8.93 11.85 13.34
CA GLU A 89 9.47 12.30 12.06
C GLU A 89 8.53 11.89 10.91
N GLU A 90 8.04 10.67 10.94
CA GLU A 90 7.13 10.18 9.90
C GLU A 90 5.77 10.84 9.98
N ASP A 91 5.27 11.08 11.20
CA ASP A 91 4.04 11.83 11.38
C ASP A 91 4.16 13.23 10.77
N ALA A 92 5.27 13.90 11.00
CA ALA A 92 5.51 15.22 10.43
C ALA A 92 5.51 15.19 8.89
N LEU A 93 6.16 14.18 8.29
CA LEU A 93 6.17 14.01 6.84
C LEU A 93 4.77 13.78 6.28
N LEU A 94 4.03 12.87 6.90
CA LEU A 94 2.69 12.49 6.43
C LEU A 94 1.70 13.66 6.48
N ARG A 95 1.99 14.70 7.25
CA ARG A 95 1.16 15.91 7.34
C ARG A 95 1.45 16.91 6.22
N THR A 96 2.54 16.72 5.46
CA THR A 96 2.91 17.67 4.41
C THR A 96 2.25 17.32 3.09
N ALA A 97 1.82 18.35 2.36
CA ALA A 97 1.26 18.17 1.02
C ALA A 97 2.30 17.57 0.07
N ALA A 98 3.56 17.98 0.20
CA ALA A 98 4.62 17.46 -0.65
C ALA A 98 4.81 15.96 -0.51
N TYR A 99 4.82 15.45 0.71
CA TYR A 99 4.97 14.01 0.95
C TYR A 99 3.75 13.23 0.51
N GLN A 100 2.56 13.77 0.78
CA GLN A 100 1.30 13.15 0.35
C GLN A 100 1.24 13.03 -1.17
N THR A 101 1.66 14.06 -1.90
CA THR A 101 1.70 14.03 -3.36
C THR A 101 2.68 12.99 -3.86
N LYS A 102 3.85 12.91 -3.26
CA LYS A 102 4.87 11.93 -3.61
C LYS A 102 4.37 10.50 -3.39
N LEU A 103 3.72 10.27 -2.27
CA LEU A 103 3.13 8.99 -1.93
C LEU A 103 2.05 8.60 -2.94
N ALA A 104 1.14 9.54 -3.24
CA ALA A 104 0.06 9.30 -4.19
C ALA A 104 0.62 9.01 -5.59
N ALA A 105 1.63 9.73 -6.03
CA ALA A 105 2.26 9.51 -7.33
C ALA A 105 2.93 8.13 -7.40
N ALA A 106 3.60 7.72 -6.34
CA ALA A 106 4.23 6.41 -6.27
C ALA A 106 3.20 5.29 -6.36
N LEU A 107 2.10 5.41 -5.62
CA LEU A 107 1.02 4.43 -5.66
C LEU A 107 0.35 4.39 -7.04
N ALA A 108 0.09 5.55 -7.63
CA ALA A 108 -0.49 5.62 -8.97
C ALA A 108 0.41 4.94 -9.99
N SER A 109 1.72 5.14 -9.91
CA SER A 109 2.68 4.49 -10.79
C SER A 109 2.61 2.97 -10.68
N ALA A 110 2.55 2.46 -9.46
CA ALA A 110 2.44 1.02 -9.22
C ALA A 110 1.15 0.45 -9.80
N LEU A 111 0.04 1.14 -9.60
CA LEU A 111 -1.26 0.68 -10.08
C LEU A 111 -1.35 0.72 -11.60
N LEU A 112 -0.83 1.77 -12.22
CA LEU A 112 -0.87 1.91 -13.69
C LEU A 112 -0.10 0.80 -14.39
N SER A 113 1.02 0.38 -13.82
CA SER A 113 1.80 -0.70 -14.43
C SER A 113 1.13 -2.07 -14.27
N HIS A 114 0.12 -2.17 -13.42
CA HIS A 114 -0.61 -3.42 -13.19
C HIS A 114 -1.92 -3.49 -13.97
N VAL A 115 -2.42 -2.37 -14.46
CA VAL A 115 -3.66 -2.33 -15.23
C VAL A 115 -3.38 -2.81 -16.65
N PRO A 116 -4.20 -3.74 -17.19
CA PRO A 116 -4.03 -4.18 -18.58
C PRO A 116 -4.16 -3.00 -19.55
N MET A 117 -3.30 -3.00 -20.55
CA MET A 117 -3.38 -2.01 -21.61
C MET A 117 -4.68 -2.21 -22.39
N ALA A 118 -5.32 -1.11 -22.76
CA ALA A 118 -6.48 -1.19 -23.63
C ALA A 118 -6.07 -1.74 -25.00
N GLU A 119 -6.88 -2.62 -25.55
CA GLU A 119 -6.63 -3.14 -26.89
C GLU A 119 -7.17 -2.17 -27.93
N GLU A 120 -6.39 -1.96 -28.95
CA GLU A 120 -6.75 -1.08 -30.05
C GLU A 120 -7.68 -1.74 -31.04
#